data_3436437602a243625a9eb9066f6fa281
#
_entry.id   3436437602a243625a9eb9066f6fa281
#
_cell.length_a   1.000
_cell.length_b   1.000
_cell.length_c   1.000
_cell.angle_alpha   90.00
_cell.angle_beta   90.00
_cell.angle_gamma   90.00
#
_symmetry.space_group_name_H-M   'P 1'
#
loop_
_entity.id
_entity.type
_entity.pdbx_description
1 polymer ?
#
loop_
_entity_poly.entity_id
_entity_poly.type
_entity_poly.pdbx_seq_one_letter_code
_entity_poly.pdbx_strand_id
1 'polypeptide(L)'
;MYLSLNPATVAGRVPWPAFARLAAKAGFPGVDVDLGASMKAGLQATNGLLAELKLKPAAVNLPVEFRKDDATFARDLDKLGDASSFAAAIDCPRMVTWIMPSSKTPKAQLRALYLKRFRACADVLARSHVRLGLEFIGPLHLRKLEPYEFIWRMPEMLEFAKECGTNVGLLLDVWHWHHAGASTGDIIKAGKARIVQVHFSDAPNLPPDQIRDNERLMPGKGIIDLVGFLRALKQIGYQDAISVEVFGKFLLKMTPEAAAREALETSQAVMRKAGIV
;
A
#
# COMPACT_ATOMS: atom_id res chain seq x y z
N MET A 1 5.88 -9.19 -12.04
CA MET A 1 5.08 -8.91 -10.81
C MET A 1 5.10 -10.14 -9.92
N TYR A 2 5.06 -9.96 -8.60
CA TYR A 2 4.99 -11.06 -7.64
C TYR A 2 4.02 -10.71 -6.52
N LEU A 3 3.38 -11.74 -5.93
CA LEU A 3 2.46 -11.54 -4.81
C LEU A 3 3.20 -11.34 -3.50
N SER A 4 2.68 -10.46 -2.66
CA SER A 4 3.15 -10.21 -1.31
C SER A 4 1.98 -10.32 -0.33
N LEU A 5 2.23 -10.76 0.90
CA LEU A 5 1.22 -10.78 1.95
C LEU A 5 1.28 -9.50 2.77
N ASN A 6 0.13 -8.82 2.90
CA ASN A 6 -0.03 -7.67 3.80
C ASN A 6 -0.61 -8.14 5.15
N PRO A 7 -0.17 -7.58 6.30
CA PRO A 7 -0.66 -7.95 7.63
C PRO A 7 -2.18 -7.82 7.82
N ALA A 8 -2.84 -6.92 7.11
CA ALA A 8 -4.30 -6.76 7.16
C ALA A 8 -5.05 -8.04 6.80
N THR A 9 -4.54 -8.82 5.84
CA THR A 9 -5.14 -10.07 5.37
C THR A 9 -5.22 -11.17 6.43
N VAL A 10 -4.42 -11.06 7.49
CA VAL A 10 -4.53 -11.90 8.68
C VAL A 10 -5.05 -11.14 9.90
N ALA A 11 -5.78 -10.03 9.64
CA ALA A 11 -6.35 -9.12 10.64
C ALA A 11 -5.32 -8.59 11.66
N GLY A 12 -4.06 -8.43 11.26
CA GLY A 12 -2.98 -7.94 12.12
C GLY A 12 -2.64 -8.83 13.33
N ARG A 13 -3.13 -10.08 13.36
CA ARG A 13 -3.02 -10.99 14.53
C ARG A 13 -1.66 -11.66 14.70
N VAL A 14 -0.81 -11.59 13.69
CA VAL A 14 0.48 -12.28 13.69
C VAL A 14 1.60 -11.22 13.67
N PRO A 15 2.34 -11.09 14.79
CA PRO A 15 3.42 -10.10 14.85
C PRO A 15 4.64 -10.56 14.04
N TRP A 16 5.49 -9.60 13.67
CA TRP A 16 6.79 -9.87 13.10
C TRP A 16 7.74 -10.48 14.20
N PRO A 17 8.56 -11.52 13.92
CA PRO A 17 8.84 -12.15 12.61
C PRO A 17 7.95 -13.35 12.26
N ALA A 18 7.01 -13.73 13.13
CA ALA A 18 6.10 -14.86 12.88
C ALA A 18 5.26 -14.64 11.59
N PHE A 19 4.91 -13.39 11.30
CA PHE A 19 4.19 -13.02 10.07
C PHE A 19 5.00 -13.36 8.80
N ALA A 20 6.31 -13.07 8.79
CA ALA A 20 7.18 -13.45 7.68
C ALA A 20 7.21 -14.98 7.47
N ARG A 21 7.32 -15.75 8.56
CA ARG A 21 7.28 -17.22 8.50
C ARG A 21 5.93 -17.73 7.99
N LEU A 22 4.84 -17.10 8.39
CA LEU A 22 3.50 -17.41 7.89
C LEU A 22 3.38 -17.16 6.39
N ALA A 23 3.86 -16.00 5.90
CA ALA A 23 3.85 -15.67 4.46
C ALA A 23 4.62 -16.72 3.64
N ALA A 24 5.84 -17.09 4.08
CA ALA A 24 6.64 -18.12 3.43
C ALA A 24 5.96 -19.49 3.46
N LYS A 25 5.41 -19.91 4.61
CA LYS A 25 4.69 -21.18 4.76
C LYS A 25 3.45 -21.25 3.88
N ALA A 26 2.76 -20.12 3.67
CA ALA A 26 1.62 -20.04 2.75
C ALA A 26 2.05 -20.05 1.27
N GLY A 27 3.33 -19.83 0.95
CA GLY A 27 3.87 -19.85 -0.41
C GLY A 27 3.97 -18.47 -1.08
N PHE A 28 3.84 -17.38 -0.32
CA PHE A 28 4.07 -16.04 -0.86
C PHE A 28 5.55 -15.82 -1.17
N PRO A 29 5.89 -15.26 -2.34
CA PRO A 29 7.26 -14.85 -2.65
C PRO A 29 7.68 -13.51 -2.04
N GLY A 30 6.73 -12.75 -1.48
CA GLY A 30 6.96 -11.45 -0.86
C GLY A 30 6.15 -11.22 0.42
N VAL A 31 6.57 -10.22 1.19
CA VAL A 31 5.93 -9.84 2.46
C VAL A 31 6.06 -8.33 2.68
N ASP A 32 5.02 -7.69 3.21
CA ASP A 32 5.12 -6.34 3.74
C ASP A 32 5.80 -6.38 5.10
N VAL A 33 6.80 -5.52 5.31
CA VAL A 33 7.69 -5.61 6.46
C VAL A 33 7.24 -4.67 7.57
N ASP A 34 7.16 -5.17 8.80
CA ASP A 34 7.04 -4.31 9.99
C ASP A 34 8.38 -3.61 10.24
N LEU A 35 8.48 -2.36 9.81
CA LEU A 35 9.70 -1.56 9.92
C LEU A 35 10.18 -1.43 11.37
N GLY A 36 9.26 -1.12 12.30
CA GLY A 36 9.59 -0.90 13.70
C GLY A 36 10.15 -2.15 14.37
N ALA A 37 9.48 -3.28 14.20
CA ALA A 37 9.95 -4.55 14.73
C ALA A 37 11.26 -5.02 14.07
N SER A 38 11.41 -4.79 12.77
CA SER A 38 12.62 -5.15 12.03
C SER A 38 13.83 -4.29 12.43
N MET A 39 13.66 -2.99 12.59
CA MET A 39 14.72 -2.10 13.10
C MET A 39 15.14 -2.51 14.52
N LYS A 40 14.18 -2.85 15.39
CA LYS A 40 14.47 -3.33 16.75
C LYS A 40 15.24 -4.66 16.74
N ALA A 41 14.94 -5.56 15.83
CA ALA A 41 15.67 -6.84 15.67
C ALA A 41 17.09 -6.64 15.09
N GLY A 42 17.29 -5.57 14.35
CA GLY A 42 18.54 -5.23 13.69
C GLY A 42 18.64 -5.75 12.25
N LEU A 43 19.55 -5.13 11.50
CA LEU A 43 19.71 -5.37 10.05
C LEU A 43 20.09 -6.84 9.74
N GLN A 44 21.07 -7.37 10.47
CA GLN A 44 21.57 -8.74 10.24
C GLN A 44 20.45 -9.78 10.47
N ALA A 45 19.70 -9.64 11.58
CA ALA A 45 18.61 -10.56 11.90
C ALA A 45 17.47 -10.48 10.88
N THR A 46 17.13 -9.27 10.40
CA THR A 46 16.09 -9.06 9.41
C THR A 46 16.49 -9.65 8.05
N ASN A 47 17.70 -9.34 7.56
CA ASN A 47 18.21 -9.90 6.31
C ASN A 47 18.37 -11.43 6.38
N GLY A 48 18.84 -11.96 7.51
CA GLY A 48 18.94 -13.40 7.74
C GLY A 48 17.57 -14.08 7.65
N LEU A 49 16.55 -13.51 8.28
CA LEU A 49 15.19 -14.04 8.23
C LEU A 49 14.63 -14.03 6.80
N LEU A 50 14.73 -12.90 6.09
CA LEU A 50 14.24 -12.77 4.71
C LEU A 50 14.94 -13.76 3.76
N ALA A 51 16.26 -13.93 3.91
CA ALA A 51 17.04 -14.86 3.12
C ALA A 51 16.69 -16.33 3.43
N GLU A 52 16.60 -16.71 4.73
CA GLU A 52 16.17 -18.03 5.19
C GLU A 52 14.83 -18.42 4.56
N LEU A 53 13.87 -17.48 4.56
CA LEU A 53 12.52 -17.70 4.07
C LEU A 53 12.36 -17.45 2.57
N LYS A 54 13.41 -17.01 1.88
CA LYS A 54 13.39 -16.62 0.45
C LYS A 54 12.29 -15.60 0.12
N LEU A 55 12.01 -14.68 1.05
CA LEU A 55 11.01 -13.64 0.90
C LEU A 55 11.61 -12.35 0.37
N LYS A 56 10.92 -11.72 -0.59
CA LYS A 56 11.20 -10.37 -1.05
C LYS A 56 10.44 -9.36 -0.19
N PRO A 57 11.10 -8.36 0.42
CA PRO A 57 10.37 -7.30 1.10
C PRO A 57 9.64 -6.43 0.09
N ALA A 58 8.35 -6.20 0.30
CA ALA A 58 7.51 -5.48 -0.66
C ALA A 58 7.45 -3.98 -0.37
N ALA A 59 7.02 -3.62 0.82
CA ALA A 59 6.96 -2.24 1.30
C ALA A 59 7.05 -2.17 2.82
N VAL A 60 7.32 -0.97 3.32
CA VAL A 60 7.20 -0.59 4.74
C VAL A 60 6.31 0.65 4.86
N ASN A 61 5.64 0.83 5.98
CA ASN A 61 4.89 2.05 6.25
C ASN A 61 5.83 3.23 6.54
N LEU A 62 5.45 4.42 6.08
CA LEU A 62 6.14 5.67 6.40
C LEU A 62 6.02 5.94 7.92
N PRO A 63 7.12 5.98 8.68
CA PRO A 63 7.10 6.15 10.13
C PRO A 63 7.05 7.63 10.55
N VAL A 64 6.33 8.46 9.80
CA VAL A 64 6.18 9.89 10.06
C VAL A 64 4.70 10.22 10.22
N GLU A 65 4.34 10.77 11.38
CA GLU A 65 2.97 11.22 11.63
C GLU A 65 2.75 12.63 11.06
N PHE A 66 2.45 12.68 9.78
CA PHE A 66 2.27 13.93 9.04
C PHE A 66 0.90 14.59 9.26
N ARG A 67 -0.01 13.99 10.00
CA ARG A 67 -1.38 14.49 10.25
C ARG A 67 -1.46 15.34 11.50
N LYS A 68 -0.50 15.22 12.43
CA LYS A 68 -0.47 15.91 13.72
C LYS A 68 0.21 17.28 13.64
N ASP A 69 0.54 17.85 14.79
CA ASP A 69 1.22 19.11 14.96
C ASP A 69 2.66 19.11 14.39
N ASP A 70 3.24 20.31 14.26
CA ASP A 70 4.57 20.47 13.68
C ASP A 70 5.69 19.87 14.55
N ALA A 71 5.54 19.84 15.86
CA ALA A 71 6.55 19.26 16.76
C ALA A 71 6.61 17.73 16.61
N THR A 72 5.44 17.08 16.51
CA THR A 72 5.35 15.64 16.24
C THR A 72 5.94 15.32 14.87
N PHE A 73 5.58 16.10 13.84
CA PHE A 73 6.11 15.90 12.50
C PHE A 73 7.64 16.06 12.46
N ALA A 74 8.19 17.14 13.06
CA ALA A 74 9.63 17.39 13.07
C ALA A 74 10.40 16.25 13.77
N ARG A 75 9.94 15.82 14.93
CA ARG A 75 10.55 14.70 15.68
C ARG A 75 10.58 13.41 14.85
N ASP A 76 9.50 13.09 14.12
CA ASP A 76 9.43 11.87 13.34
C ASP A 76 10.25 12.00 12.04
N LEU A 77 10.30 13.20 11.44
CA LEU A 77 11.13 13.50 10.28
C LEU A 77 12.64 13.34 10.58
N ASP A 78 13.08 13.76 11.78
CA ASP A 78 14.48 13.61 12.22
C ASP A 78 14.93 12.14 12.24
N LYS A 79 14.02 11.21 12.53
CA LYS A 79 14.26 9.76 12.56
C LYS A 79 14.10 9.08 11.21
N LEU A 80 13.53 9.76 10.23
CA LEU A 80 13.22 9.16 8.93
C LEU A 80 14.48 8.74 8.16
N GLY A 81 15.61 9.41 8.38
CA GLY A 81 16.89 9.07 7.76
C GLY A 81 17.36 7.66 8.11
N ASP A 82 17.33 7.31 9.39
CA ASP A 82 17.71 5.97 9.87
C ASP A 82 16.74 4.92 9.34
N ALA A 83 15.43 5.21 9.40
CA ALA A 83 14.40 4.33 8.88
C ALA A 83 14.54 4.08 7.37
N SER A 84 14.87 5.13 6.61
CA SER A 84 15.10 5.07 5.17
C SER A 84 16.34 4.24 4.82
N SER A 85 17.44 4.47 5.54
CA SER A 85 18.68 3.71 5.36
C SER A 85 18.48 2.23 5.70
N PHE A 86 17.74 1.93 6.76
CA PHE A 86 17.40 0.56 7.11
C PHE A 86 16.54 -0.11 6.03
N ALA A 87 15.49 0.57 5.54
CA ALA A 87 14.63 0.03 4.49
C ALA A 87 15.42 -0.26 3.21
N ALA A 88 16.33 0.63 2.81
CA ALA A 88 17.21 0.39 1.68
C ALA A 88 18.15 -0.82 1.92
N ALA A 89 18.70 -0.94 3.13
CA ALA A 89 19.64 -2.02 3.49
C ALA A 89 18.99 -3.42 3.59
N ILE A 90 17.68 -3.50 3.74
CA ILE A 90 16.92 -4.77 3.63
C ILE A 90 16.33 -5.00 2.22
N ASP A 91 16.79 -4.24 1.21
CA ASP A 91 16.29 -4.29 -0.19
C ASP A 91 14.78 -3.96 -0.32
N CYS A 92 14.28 -3.05 0.53
CA CYS A 92 12.89 -2.57 0.52
C CYS A 92 12.81 -1.06 0.20
N PRO A 93 13.11 -0.61 -1.03
CA PRO A 93 13.20 0.81 -1.36
C PRO A 93 11.82 1.47 -1.54
N ARG A 94 10.82 1.06 -0.79
CA ARG A 94 9.43 1.53 -0.89
C ARG A 94 8.84 1.79 0.50
N MET A 95 8.53 3.05 0.76
CA MET A 95 7.70 3.46 1.90
C MET A 95 6.33 3.91 1.40
N VAL A 96 5.28 3.59 2.15
CA VAL A 96 3.90 3.88 1.75
C VAL A 96 3.12 4.52 2.88
N THR A 97 2.13 5.32 2.52
CA THR A 97 1.14 5.86 3.47
C THR A 97 -0.13 6.24 2.74
N TRP A 98 -1.24 6.37 3.49
CA TRP A 98 -2.55 6.76 2.97
C TRP A 98 -2.91 8.18 3.37
N ILE A 99 -3.74 8.84 2.55
CA ILE A 99 -4.25 10.18 2.79
C ILE A 99 -5.77 10.13 2.83
N MET A 100 -6.36 10.58 3.95
CA MET A 100 -7.81 10.63 4.10
C MET A 100 -8.44 11.54 3.05
N PRO A 101 -9.60 11.13 2.46
CA PRO A 101 -10.26 11.85 1.37
C PRO A 101 -11.15 12.99 1.86
N SER A 102 -11.21 13.23 3.15
CA SER A 102 -11.93 14.34 3.79
C SER A 102 -11.21 14.82 5.04
N SER A 103 -11.48 16.05 5.47
CA SER A 103 -10.78 16.72 6.58
C SER A 103 -11.66 17.79 7.25
N LYS A 104 -11.30 18.14 8.49
CA LYS A 104 -11.82 19.34 9.19
C LYS A 104 -11.15 20.62 8.69
N THR A 105 -10.02 20.51 8.01
CA THR A 105 -9.27 21.63 7.44
C THR A 105 -9.66 21.85 5.98
N PRO A 106 -9.91 23.08 5.53
CA PRO A 106 -10.20 23.38 4.13
C PRO A 106 -9.14 22.85 3.18
N LYS A 107 -9.57 22.32 2.01
CA LYS A 107 -8.73 21.62 1.04
C LYS A 107 -7.43 22.34 0.68
N ALA A 108 -7.50 23.64 0.41
CA ALA A 108 -6.32 24.43 0.01
C ALA A 108 -5.27 24.51 1.14
N GLN A 109 -5.72 24.69 2.37
CA GLN A 109 -4.83 24.76 3.54
C GLN A 109 -4.20 23.41 3.84
N LEU A 110 -5.00 22.33 3.83
CA LEU A 110 -4.50 20.96 4.05
C LEU A 110 -3.51 20.55 2.96
N ARG A 111 -3.81 20.90 1.71
CA ARG A 111 -2.94 20.60 0.58
C ARG A 111 -1.59 21.31 0.71
N ALA A 112 -1.56 22.57 1.09
CA ALA A 112 -0.32 23.33 1.32
C ALA A 112 0.51 22.71 2.45
N LEU A 113 -0.13 22.34 3.56
CA LEU A 113 0.52 21.67 4.70
C LEU A 113 1.13 20.33 4.28
N TYR A 114 0.34 19.46 3.61
CA TYR A 114 0.79 18.14 3.20
C TYR A 114 1.88 18.22 2.12
N LEU A 115 1.77 19.16 1.19
CA LEU A 115 2.82 19.37 0.20
C LEU A 115 4.17 19.71 0.86
N LYS A 116 4.17 20.65 1.83
CA LYS A 116 5.37 20.98 2.61
C LYS A 116 5.95 19.75 3.31
N ARG A 117 5.10 18.98 3.99
CA ARG A 117 5.53 17.82 4.79
C ARG A 117 6.01 16.65 3.92
N PHE A 118 5.31 16.32 2.84
CA PHE A 118 5.72 15.24 1.94
C PHE A 118 6.95 15.58 1.11
N ARG A 119 7.18 16.87 0.78
CA ARG A 119 8.47 17.29 0.18
C ARG A 119 9.63 17.02 1.14
N ALA A 120 9.50 17.41 2.41
CA ALA A 120 10.53 17.15 3.40
C ALA A 120 10.78 15.63 3.59
N CYS A 121 9.73 14.82 3.63
CA CYS A 121 9.90 13.35 3.65
C CYS A 121 10.58 12.84 2.37
N ALA A 122 10.16 13.30 1.19
CA ALA A 122 10.73 12.89 -0.10
C ALA A 122 12.23 13.21 -0.20
N ASP A 123 12.65 14.39 0.28
CA ASP A 123 14.07 14.81 0.29
C ASP A 123 14.94 13.89 1.18
N VAL A 124 14.40 13.48 2.35
CA VAL A 124 15.10 12.53 3.23
C VAL A 124 15.19 11.14 2.58
N LEU A 125 14.07 10.64 2.05
CA LEU A 125 13.99 9.32 1.41
C LEU A 125 14.86 9.20 0.15
N ALA A 126 14.99 10.29 -0.61
CA ALA A 126 15.83 10.33 -1.82
C ALA A 126 17.30 10.01 -1.54
N ARG A 127 17.83 10.38 -0.36
CA ARG A 127 19.23 10.13 0.03
C ARG A 127 19.56 8.64 0.12
N SER A 128 18.58 7.81 0.42
CA SER A 128 18.69 6.34 0.48
C SER A 128 18.05 5.65 -0.73
N HIS A 129 17.71 6.39 -1.79
CA HIS A 129 17.02 5.88 -2.98
C HIS A 129 15.67 5.21 -2.68
N VAL A 130 15.00 5.61 -1.59
CA VAL A 130 13.68 5.11 -1.21
C VAL A 130 12.59 5.96 -1.88
N ARG A 131 11.58 5.28 -2.41
CA ARG A 131 10.40 5.89 -3.03
C ARG A 131 9.26 5.98 -2.03
N LEU A 132 8.46 7.03 -2.14
CA LEU A 132 7.25 7.23 -1.33
C LEU A 132 6.00 6.97 -2.16
N GLY A 133 5.16 6.03 -1.73
CA GLY A 133 3.84 5.75 -2.29
C GLY A 133 2.74 6.44 -1.48
N LEU A 134 1.98 7.33 -2.12
CA LEU A 134 0.81 7.98 -1.53
C LEU A 134 -0.46 7.30 -2.01
N GLU A 135 -1.31 6.86 -1.09
CA GLU A 135 -2.58 6.23 -1.38
C GLU A 135 -3.72 7.24 -1.27
N PHE A 136 -4.58 7.27 -2.28
CA PHE A 136 -5.87 7.96 -2.22
C PHE A 136 -6.96 7.00 -1.79
N ILE A 137 -7.96 7.50 -1.07
CA ILE A 137 -9.04 6.69 -0.50
C ILE A 137 -10.34 6.98 -1.25
N GLY A 138 -10.88 5.97 -1.96
CA GLY A 138 -12.02 6.12 -2.87
C GLY A 138 -13.42 6.07 -2.27
N PRO A 139 -13.74 5.25 -1.23
CA PRO A 139 -15.10 4.99 -0.75
C PRO A 139 -15.86 6.23 -0.31
N LEU A 140 -17.16 6.30 -0.67
CA LEU A 140 -18.02 7.46 -0.45
C LEU A 140 -18.16 7.84 1.02
N HIS A 141 -18.30 6.87 1.92
CA HIS A 141 -18.48 7.13 3.35
C HIS A 141 -17.26 7.85 3.98
N LEU A 142 -16.04 7.59 3.50
CA LEU A 142 -14.83 8.26 3.97
C LEU A 142 -14.67 9.65 3.35
N ARG A 143 -15.15 9.84 2.10
CA ARG A 143 -15.18 11.17 1.47
C ARG A 143 -16.14 12.14 2.14
N LYS A 144 -17.20 11.60 2.77
CA LYS A 144 -18.25 12.38 3.49
C LYS A 144 -18.07 12.37 5.01
N LEU A 145 -16.98 11.83 5.52
CA LEU A 145 -16.74 11.71 6.96
C LEU A 145 -16.52 13.07 7.61
N GLU A 146 -15.82 13.97 6.94
CA GLU A 146 -15.47 15.30 7.43
C GLU A 146 -16.00 16.40 6.49
N PRO A 147 -16.11 17.67 6.97
CA PRO A 147 -16.76 18.74 6.20
C PRO A 147 -16.13 19.09 4.86
N TYR A 148 -14.80 18.95 4.73
CA TYR A 148 -14.10 19.33 3.52
C TYR A 148 -13.56 18.10 2.81
N GLU A 149 -13.96 17.90 1.55
CA GLU A 149 -13.40 16.88 0.67
C GLU A 149 -11.91 17.16 0.42
N PHE A 150 -11.11 16.11 0.37
CA PHE A 150 -9.70 16.18 -0.02
C PHE A 150 -9.44 15.32 -1.27
N ILE A 151 -8.20 14.89 -1.49
CA ILE A 151 -7.81 14.12 -2.66
C ILE A 151 -8.31 12.67 -2.53
N TRP A 152 -9.14 12.23 -3.47
CA TRP A 152 -9.70 10.87 -3.51
C TRP A 152 -9.69 10.22 -4.90
N ARG A 153 -9.26 10.97 -5.93
CA ARG A 153 -9.17 10.48 -7.31
C ARG A 153 -7.72 10.25 -7.70
N MET A 154 -7.50 9.17 -8.49
CA MET A 154 -6.16 8.80 -8.96
C MET A 154 -5.43 9.93 -9.69
N PRO A 155 -6.02 10.63 -10.69
CA PRO A 155 -5.33 11.72 -11.38
C PRO A 155 -4.89 12.86 -10.46
N GLU A 156 -5.74 13.24 -9.51
CA GLU A 156 -5.43 14.33 -8.57
C GLU A 156 -4.31 13.93 -7.60
N MET A 157 -4.33 12.67 -7.09
CA MET A 157 -3.23 12.18 -6.25
C MET A 157 -1.92 12.08 -7.03
N LEU A 158 -1.99 11.72 -8.30
CA LEU A 158 -0.82 11.65 -9.16
C LEU A 158 -0.17 13.03 -9.36
N GLU A 159 -0.97 14.07 -9.61
CA GLU A 159 -0.45 15.45 -9.70
C GLU A 159 0.13 15.91 -8.35
N PHE A 160 -0.56 15.64 -7.25
CA PHE A 160 -0.05 15.95 -5.92
C PHE A 160 1.30 15.24 -5.62
N ALA A 161 1.41 13.95 -5.95
CA ALA A 161 2.64 13.19 -5.78
C ALA A 161 3.80 13.76 -6.61
N LYS A 162 3.55 14.20 -7.85
CA LYS A 162 4.55 14.87 -8.69
C LYS A 162 5.10 16.15 -8.06
N GLU A 163 4.23 16.93 -7.43
CA GLU A 163 4.64 18.16 -6.75
C GLU A 163 5.44 17.88 -5.47
N CYS A 164 5.21 16.72 -4.82
CA CYS A 164 5.95 16.33 -3.62
C CYS A 164 7.41 15.94 -3.91
N GLY A 165 7.69 15.32 -5.06
CA GLY A 165 9.06 14.92 -5.42
C GLY A 165 9.13 13.94 -6.58
N THR A 166 10.31 13.79 -7.16
CA THR A 166 10.56 12.85 -8.28
C THR A 166 10.49 11.39 -7.82
N ASN A 167 10.83 11.11 -6.56
CA ASN A 167 10.75 9.79 -5.90
C ASN A 167 9.38 9.52 -5.27
N VAL A 168 8.38 10.41 -5.46
CA VAL A 168 7.03 10.22 -4.95
C VAL A 168 6.11 9.74 -6.08
N GLY A 169 5.28 8.75 -5.78
CA GLY A 169 4.30 8.18 -6.68
C GLY A 169 3.09 7.66 -5.92
N LEU A 170 2.40 6.70 -6.51
CA LEU A 170 1.19 6.11 -5.93
C LEU A 170 1.50 4.81 -5.18
N LEU A 171 0.92 4.65 -4.01
CA LEU A 171 0.42 3.37 -3.58
C LEU A 171 -0.93 3.19 -4.28
N LEU A 172 -0.99 2.28 -5.24
CA LEU A 172 -2.18 2.02 -6.06
C LEU A 172 -2.93 0.84 -5.48
N ASP A 173 -3.92 1.11 -4.65
CA ASP A 173 -4.84 0.09 -4.15
C ASP A 173 -6.01 -0.07 -5.13
N VAL A 174 -6.24 -1.31 -5.58
CA VAL A 174 -7.31 -1.63 -6.53
C VAL A 174 -8.71 -1.37 -5.98
N TRP A 175 -8.91 -1.49 -4.66
CA TRP A 175 -10.15 -1.14 -3.99
C TRP A 175 -10.45 0.35 -4.15
N HIS A 176 -9.48 1.19 -3.82
CA HIS A 176 -9.64 2.63 -3.91
C HIS A 176 -9.69 3.11 -5.37
N TRP A 177 -8.93 2.48 -6.27
CA TRP A 177 -9.01 2.70 -7.70
C TRP A 177 -10.43 2.47 -8.25
N HIS A 178 -11.05 1.32 -7.87
CA HIS A 178 -12.42 0.97 -8.28
C HIS A 178 -13.45 1.98 -7.72
N HIS A 179 -13.40 2.25 -6.41
CA HIS A 179 -14.38 3.13 -5.77
C HIS A 179 -14.19 4.62 -6.07
N ALA A 180 -13.05 5.00 -6.62
CA ALA A 180 -12.82 6.34 -7.18
C ALA A 180 -13.28 6.46 -8.65
N GLY A 181 -13.77 5.38 -9.26
CA GLY A 181 -14.17 5.36 -10.66
C GLY A 181 -13.02 5.53 -11.64
N ALA A 182 -11.81 5.15 -11.24
CA ALA A 182 -10.64 5.20 -12.10
C ALA A 182 -10.67 4.06 -13.13
N SER A 183 -9.99 4.25 -14.25
CA SER A 183 -9.94 3.33 -15.38
C SER A 183 -8.56 2.71 -15.58
N THR A 184 -8.48 1.63 -16.34
CA THR A 184 -7.21 1.08 -16.80
C THR A 184 -6.39 2.09 -17.61
N GLY A 185 -7.06 3.00 -18.32
CA GLY A 185 -6.43 4.13 -19.03
C GLY A 185 -5.67 5.07 -18.10
N ASP A 186 -6.14 5.28 -16.86
CA ASP A 186 -5.43 6.11 -15.88
C ASP A 186 -4.13 5.45 -15.42
N ILE A 187 -4.10 4.12 -15.28
CA ILE A 187 -2.89 3.35 -14.97
C ILE A 187 -1.88 3.47 -16.11
N ILE A 188 -2.34 3.30 -17.36
CA ILE A 188 -1.48 3.41 -18.54
C ILE A 188 -0.89 4.82 -18.65
N LYS A 189 -1.71 5.86 -18.44
CA LYS A 189 -1.28 7.26 -18.44
C LYS A 189 -0.28 7.59 -17.32
N ALA A 190 -0.44 7.01 -16.13
CA ALA A 190 0.49 7.18 -15.03
C ALA A 190 1.87 6.61 -15.35
N GLY A 191 1.91 5.43 -15.98
CA GLY A 191 3.13 4.72 -16.32
C GLY A 191 3.85 4.11 -15.12
N LYS A 192 4.75 3.17 -15.37
CA LYS A 192 5.49 2.41 -14.34
C LYS A 192 6.17 3.30 -13.31
N ALA A 193 6.81 4.40 -13.75
CA ALA A 193 7.61 5.27 -12.89
C ALA A 193 6.79 5.92 -11.76
N ARG A 194 5.47 6.00 -11.89
CA ARG A 194 4.58 6.61 -10.90
C ARG A 194 3.87 5.61 -9.98
N ILE A 195 3.98 4.32 -10.23
CA ILE A 195 3.45 3.28 -9.33
C ILE A 195 4.59 2.81 -8.43
N VAL A 196 4.46 3.06 -7.13
CA VAL A 196 5.48 2.66 -6.12
C VAL A 196 5.16 1.29 -5.56
N GLN A 197 3.89 1.04 -5.25
CA GLN A 197 3.38 -0.20 -4.65
C GLN A 197 1.95 -0.43 -5.13
N VAL A 198 1.50 -1.67 -5.11
CA VAL A 198 0.13 -2.07 -5.44
C VAL A 198 -0.48 -2.84 -4.28
N HIS A 199 -1.70 -2.45 -3.86
CA HIS A 199 -2.54 -3.25 -2.98
C HIS A 199 -3.65 -3.95 -3.77
N PHE A 200 -4.02 -5.16 -3.33
CA PHE A 200 -4.85 -6.07 -4.10
C PHE A 200 -5.91 -6.74 -3.22
N SER A 201 -7.16 -6.49 -3.56
CA SER A 201 -8.36 -7.05 -2.92
C SER A 201 -9.51 -7.04 -3.92
N ASP A 202 -10.73 -7.31 -3.48
CA ASP A 202 -11.93 -7.25 -4.32
C ASP A 202 -13.10 -6.62 -3.57
N ALA A 203 -14.16 -6.25 -4.27
CA ALA A 203 -15.30 -5.52 -3.70
C ALA A 203 -16.62 -6.30 -3.87
N PRO A 204 -17.50 -6.27 -2.85
CA PRO A 204 -18.86 -6.78 -2.99
C PRO A 204 -19.66 -5.93 -3.97
N ASN A 205 -20.67 -6.54 -4.60
CA ASN A 205 -21.61 -5.83 -5.47
C ASN A 205 -22.67 -5.08 -4.62
N LEU A 206 -22.26 -3.91 -4.13
CA LEU A 206 -23.11 -3.06 -3.30
C LEU A 206 -23.15 -1.63 -3.84
N PRO A 207 -24.24 -0.87 -3.62
CA PRO A 207 -24.29 0.56 -3.93
C PRO A 207 -23.20 1.34 -3.17
N PRO A 208 -22.69 2.46 -3.73
CA PRO A 208 -21.58 3.22 -3.13
C PRO A 208 -21.82 3.71 -1.69
N ASP A 209 -23.08 3.97 -1.31
CA ASP A 209 -23.47 4.40 0.04
C ASP A 209 -23.47 3.26 1.06
N GLN A 210 -23.54 2.01 0.61
CA GLN A 210 -23.45 0.80 1.45
C GLN A 210 -22.05 0.24 1.56
N ILE A 211 -21.12 0.63 0.69
CA ILE A 211 -19.70 0.19 0.73
C ILE A 211 -19.04 0.68 2.03
N ARG A 212 -18.28 -0.22 2.66
CA ARG A 212 -17.44 0.09 3.83
C ARG A 212 -16.03 -0.43 3.57
N ASP A 213 -15.02 0.37 3.85
CA ASP A 213 -13.62 0.07 3.56
C ASP A 213 -13.11 -1.21 4.24
N ASN A 214 -13.71 -1.57 5.37
CA ASN A 214 -13.40 -2.80 6.13
C ASN A 214 -14.25 -4.01 5.74
N GLU A 215 -14.86 -4.01 4.54
CA GLU A 215 -15.69 -5.10 4.01
C GLU A 215 -15.20 -5.55 2.63
N ARG A 216 -13.88 -5.61 2.47
CA ARG A 216 -13.23 -6.09 1.26
C ARG A 216 -13.36 -7.61 1.13
N LEU A 217 -13.21 -8.11 -0.10
CA LEU A 217 -13.22 -9.54 -0.40
C LEU A 217 -11.82 -10.02 -0.84
N MET A 218 -11.59 -11.32 -0.76
CA MET A 218 -10.42 -11.94 -1.38
C MET A 218 -10.42 -11.68 -2.90
N PRO A 219 -9.26 -11.45 -3.52
CA PRO A 219 -9.16 -11.21 -4.96
C PRO A 219 -9.88 -12.25 -5.80
N GLY A 220 -10.71 -11.82 -6.75
CA GLY A 220 -11.53 -12.68 -7.61
C GLY A 220 -12.83 -13.19 -7.00
N LYS A 221 -13.20 -12.71 -5.82
CA LYS A 221 -14.48 -13.04 -5.16
C LYS A 221 -15.53 -11.93 -5.29
N GLY A 222 -15.21 -10.84 -5.96
CA GLY A 222 -16.08 -9.67 -6.09
C GLY A 222 -16.27 -9.20 -7.53
N ILE A 223 -16.46 -7.90 -7.69
CA ILE A 223 -16.87 -7.27 -8.96
C ILE A 223 -15.79 -6.41 -9.62
N ILE A 224 -14.64 -6.21 -8.99
CA ILE A 224 -13.59 -5.37 -9.57
C ILE A 224 -13.00 -6.05 -10.83
N ASP A 225 -12.79 -5.29 -11.89
CA ASP A 225 -12.06 -5.79 -13.07
C ASP A 225 -10.55 -5.96 -12.76
N LEU A 226 -10.25 -6.96 -11.93
CA LEU A 226 -8.88 -7.28 -11.52
C LEU A 226 -8.02 -7.75 -12.70
N VAL A 227 -8.64 -8.38 -13.70
CA VAL A 227 -7.93 -8.86 -14.90
C VAL A 227 -7.49 -7.68 -15.76
N GLY A 228 -8.38 -6.71 -16.01
CA GLY A 228 -8.06 -5.47 -16.72
C GLY A 228 -7.01 -4.66 -15.97
N PHE A 229 -7.15 -4.52 -14.64
CA PHE A 229 -6.20 -3.84 -13.78
C PHE A 229 -4.77 -4.44 -13.90
N LEU A 230 -4.65 -5.76 -13.77
CA LEU A 230 -3.37 -6.46 -13.88
C LEU A 230 -2.76 -6.37 -15.28
N ARG A 231 -3.59 -6.45 -16.32
CA ARG A 231 -3.14 -6.25 -17.72
C ARG A 231 -2.61 -4.85 -17.97
N ALA A 232 -3.25 -3.82 -17.39
CA ALA A 232 -2.75 -2.45 -17.47
C ALA A 232 -1.39 -2.30 -16.77
N LEU A 233 -1.21 -2.90 -15.58
CA LEU A 233 0.09 -2.95 -14.90
C LEU A 233 1.15 -3.68 -15.74
N LYS A 234 0.80 -4.80 -16.36
CA LYS A 234 1.69 -5.53 -17.27
C LYS A 234 2.08 -4.67 -18.47
N GLN A 235 1.13 -3.97 -19.07
CA GLN A 235 1.35 -3.11 -20.24
C GLN A 235 2.33 -1.98 -19.95
N ILE A 236 2.30 -1.37 -18.77
CA ILE A 236 3.26 -0.33 -18.37
C ILE A 236 4.61 -0.91 -17.90
N GLY A 237 4.77 -2.24 -17.88
CA GLY A 237 5.99 -2.91 -17.45
C GLY A 237 6.21 -2.90 -15.93
N TYR A 238 5.14 -2.82 -15.12
CA TYR A 238 5.24 -2.99 -13.67
C TYR A 238 5.66 -4.41 -13.33
N GLN A 239 6.71 -4.59 -12.51
CA GLN A 239 7.30 -5.90 -12.18
C GLN A 239 7.46 -6.13 -10.67
N ASP A 240 7.09 -5.15 -9.86
CA ASP A 240 7.21 -5.18 -8.40
C ASP A 240 6.10 -5.94 -7.71
N ALA A 241 6.05 -5.81 -6.37
CA ALA A 241 5.09 -6.48 -5.51
C ALA A 241 3.65 -6.05 -5.74
N ILE A 242 2.74 -7.02 -5.63
CA ILE A 242 1.30 -6.83 -5.51
C ILE A 242 0.93 -7.39 -4.14
N SER A 243 0.75 -6.52 -3.14
CA SER A 243 0.44 -6.93 -1.78
C SER A 243 -1.05 -7.19 -1.62
N VAL A 244 -1.40 -8.41 -1.23
CA VAL A 244 -2.79 -8.76 -0.95
C VAL A 244 -3.17 -8.13 0.37
N GLU A 245 -4.06 -7.13 0.33
CA GLU A 245 -4.56 -6.38 1.47
C GLU A 245 -6.07 -6.49 1.57
N VAL A 246 -6.54 -7.33 2.47
CA VAL A 246 -7.96 -7.56 2.70
C VAL A 246 -8.34 -7.17 4.12
N PHE A 247 -9.37 -6.33 4.22
CA PHE A 247 -10.04 -6.01 5.48
C PHE A 247 -11.42 -6.66 5.49
N GLY A 248 -11.75 -7.41 6.54
CA GLY A 248 -13.07 -8.02 6.64
C GLY A 248 -13.30 -8.76 7.95
N LYS A 249 -14.53 -8.66 8.49
CA LYS A 249 -14.90 -9.38 9.71
C LYS A 249 -14.82 -10.90 9.57
N PHE A 250 -14.97 -11.41 8.34
CA PHE A 250 -14.85 -12.84 8.06
C PHE A 250 -13.44 -13.38 8.36
N LEU A 251 -12.41 -12.56 8.24
CA LEU A 251 -11.03 -12.92 8.58
C LEU A 251 -10.86 -13.31 10.05
N LEU A 252 -11.68 -12.75 10.94
CA LEU A 252 -11.66 -13.10 12.36
C LEU A 252 -12.17 -14.51 12.64
N LYS A 253 -12.91 -15.09 11.69
CA LYS A 253 -13.43 -16.47 11.76
C LYS A 253 -12.48 -17.49 11.13
N MET A 254 -11.38 -17.02 10.50
CA MET A 254 -10.37 -17.87 9.86
C MET A 254 -9.12 -17.93 10.75
N THR A 255 -8.35 -19.02 10.65
CA THR A 255 -6.97 -19.00 11.14
C THR A 255 -6.10 -18.13 10.23
N PRO A 256 -5.02 -17.51 10.74
CA PRO A 256 -4.10 -16.74 9.90
C PRO A 256 -3.56 -17.55 8.71
N GLU A 257 -3.30 -18.85 8.90
CA GLU A 257 -2.83 -19.76 7.86
C GLU A 257 -3.87 -19.99 6.77
N ALA A 258 -5.14 -20.15 7.15
CA ALA A 258 -6.24 -20.31 6.19
C ALA A 258 -6.46 -19.02 5.38
N ALA A 259 -6.43 -17.86 6.04
CA ALA A 259 -6.57 -16.57 5.38
C ALA A 259 -5.43 -16.29 4.39
N ALA A 260 -4.18 -16.53 4.81
CA ALA A 260 -3.01 -16.36 3.94
C ALA A 260 -3.05 -17.32 2.72
N ARG A 261 -3.44 -18.58 2.92
CA ARG A 261 -3.56 -19.57 1.84
C ARG A 261 -4.64 -19.16 0.84
N GLU A 262 -5.84 -18.84 1.30
CA GLU A 262 -6.94 -18.40 0.42
C GLU A 262 -6.56 -17.14 -0.37
N ALA A 263 -5.92 -16.18 0.29
CA ALA A 263 -5.43 -14.96 -0.35
C ALA A 263 -4.44 -15.24 -1.48
N LEU A 264 -3.50 -16.19 -1.27
CA LEU A 264 -2.56 -16.61 -2.31
C LEU A 264 -3.28 -17.30 -3.48
N GLU A 265 -4.09 -18.32 -3.18
CA GLU A 265 -4.76 -19.17 -4.19
C GLU A 265 -5.69 -18.33 -5.08
N THR A 266 -6.50 -17.45 -4.49
CA THR A 266 -7.43 -16.58 -5.22
C THR A 266 -6.68 -15.55 -6.06
N SER A 267 -5.63 -14.93 -5.51
CA SER A 267 -4.81 -13.97 -6.25
C SER A 267 -4.09 -14.62 -7.45
N GLN A 268 -3.51 -15.81 -7.26
CA GLN A 268 -2.89 -16.56 -8.34
C GLN A 268 -3.89 -16.93 -9.45
N ALA A 269 -5.12 -17.28 -9.08
CA ALA A 269 -6.17 -17.57 -10.06
C ALA A 269 -6.49 -16.34 -10.93
N VAL A 270 -6.54 -15.16 -10.34
CA VAL A 270 -6.72 -13.90 -11.09
C VAL A 270 -5.49 -13.58 -11.96
N MET A 271 -4.27 -13.76 -11.44
CA MET A 271 -3.04 -13.55 -12.21
C MET A 271 -2.95 -14.46 -13.43
N ARG A 272 -3.32 -15.75 -13.30
CA ARG A 272 -3.42 -16.68 -14.44
C ARG A 272 -4.41 -16.18 -15.50
N LYS A 273 -5.62 -15.74 -15.09
CA LYS A 273 -6.62 -15.16 -16.02
C LYS A 273 -6.10 -13.89 -16.73
N ALA A 274 -5.23 -13.15 -16.09
CA ALA A 274 -4.60 -11.97 -16.67
C ALA A 274 -3.39 -12.31 -17.58
N GLY A 275 -2.94 -13.55 -17.61
CA GLY A 275 -1.77 -14.00 -18.37
C GLY A 275 -0.45 -13.51 -17.80
N ILE A 276 -0.33 -13.47 -16.45
CA ILE A 276 0.86 -12.97 -15.74
C ILE A 276 1.72 -14.13 -15.21
N VAL A 277 1.11 -15.23 -14.86
CA VAL A 277 1.74 -16.49 -14.42
C VAL A 277 1.13 -17.68 -15.16
#